data_9abfb980983739808b82748ba840f99d
#
_entry.id   9abfb980983739808b82748ba840f99d
#
_cell.length_a   1.000
_cell.length_b   1.000
_cell.length_c   1.000
_cell.angle_alpha   90.00
_cell.angle_beta   90.00
_cell.angle_gamma   90.00
#
_symmetry.space_group_name_H-M   'P 1'
#
loop_
_entity.id
_entity.type
_entity.pdbx_description
1 polymer ?
#
loop_
_entity_poly.entity_id
_entity_poly.type
_entity_poly.pdbx_seq_one_letter_code
_entity_poly.pdbx_strand_id
1 'polypeptide(L)'
;MTSRTVQVANTYGESVRVKVIYRDGNIEDITLDNNNIKVFEISDVHFLEPHDCELNIFVYKLGDDILPAKRIIPANKNNYLVSIKKGNTGLETSVTEI
;
A
#
# COMPACT_ATOMS: atom_id res chain seq x y z
N MET A 1 -19.12 -7.23 -11.44
CA MET A 1 -18.11 -7.17 -10.37
C MET A 1 -17.35 -5.85 -10.45
N THR A 2 -17.28 -5.13 -9.36
CA THR A 2 -16.53 -3.89 -9.28
C THR A 2 -15.14 -4.17 -8.74
N SER A 3 -14.13 -3.56 -9.32
CA SER A 3 -12.77 -3.64 -8.82
C SER A 3 -12.15 -2.26 -8.80
N ARG A 4 -11.16 -2.09 -7.96
CA ARG A 4 -10.36 -0.88 -7.91
C ARG A 4 -8.89 -1.26 -7.81
N THR A 5 -8.02 -0.30 -8.08
CA THR A 5 -6.59 -0.50 -7.95
C THR A 5 -6.00 0.42 -6.91
N VAL A 6 -5.03 -0.10 -6.19
CA VAL A 6 -4.16 0.69 -5.33
C VAL A 6 -2.75 0.45 -5.84
N GLN A 7 -2.11 1.52 -6.31
CA GLN A 7 -0.75 1.45 -6.82
C GLN A 7 0.22 1.92 -5.74
N VAL A 8 1.32 1.21 -5.59
CA VAL A 8 2.38 1.60 -4.65
C VAL A 8 3.65 1.81 -5.47
N ALA A 9 4.12 3.05 -5.49
CA ALA A 9 5.30 3.44 -6.26
C ALA A 9 6.47 3.72 -5.31
N ASN A 10 7.60 3.06 -5.53
CA ASN A 10 8.79 3.25 -4.73
C ASN A 10 9.78 4.18 -5.44
N THR A 11 9.96 5.37 -4.91
CA THR A 11 10.99 6.31 -5.35
C THR A 11 11.94 6.66 -4.19
N TYR A 12 12.04 5.76 -3.21
CA TYR A 12 12.85 5.99 -2.01
C TYR A 12 14.36 6.02 -2.29
N GLY A 13 14.79 5.37 -3.35
CA GLY A 13 16.22 5.25 -3.67
C GLY A 13 16.79 3.86 -3.39
N GLU A 14 16.07 3.05 -2.63
CA GLU A 14 16.44 1.67 -2.28
C GLU A 14 15.18 0.81 -2.30
N SER A 15 15.36 -0.50 -2.30
CA SER A 15 14.23 -1.42 -2.13
C SER A 15 13.59 -1.23 -0.77
N VAL A 16 12.29 -1.40 -0.71
CA VAL A 16 11.51 -1.35 0.53
C VAL A 16 10.63 -2.60 0.64
N ARG A 17 10.20 -2.89 1.85
CA ARG A 17 9.22 -3.95 2.08
C ARG A 17 7.85 -3.32 2.23
N VAL A 18 6.88 -3.85 1.50
CA VAL A 18 5.50 -3.38 1.55
C VAL A 18 4.62 -4.52 2.02
N LYS A 19 3.89 -4.28 3.10
CA LYS A 19 2.96 -5.24 3.66
C LYS A 19 1.56 -4.65 3.60
N VAL A 20 0.65 -5.34 2.92
CA VAL A 20 -0.74 -4.92 2.78
C VAL A 20 -1.62 -5.89 3.56
N ILE A 21 -2.42 -5.36 4.46
CA ILE A 21 -3.37 -6.13 5.25
C ILE A 21 -4.77 -5.73 4.83
N TYR A 22 -5.49 -6.70 4.29
CA TYR A 22 -6.89 -6.53 3.91
C TYR A 22 -7.79 -6.70 5.12
N ARG A 23 -8.96 -6.09 5.09
CA ARG A 23 -9.88 -6.16 6.22
C ARG A 23 -10.33 -7.58 6.55
N ASP A 24 -10.39 -8.45 5.56
CA ASP A 24 -10.74 -9.86 5.76
C ASP A 24 -9.62 -10.69 6.42
N GLY A 25 -8.48 -10.08 6.70
CA GLY A 25 -7.33 -10.72 7.32
C GLY A 25 -6.28 -11.23 6.35
N ASN A 26 -6.52 -11.17 5.04
CA ASN A 26 -5.51 -11.55 4.07
C ASN A 26 -4.34 -10.57 4.09
N ILE A 27 -3.14 -11.08 3.88
CA ILE A 27 -1.90 -10.30 3.93
C ILE A 27 -1.11 -10.58 2.66
N GLU A 28 -0.65 -9.49 2.03
CA GLU A 28 0.38 -9.55 0.99
C GLU A 28 1.63 -8.84 1.50
N ASP A 29 2.78 -9.47 1.33
CA ASP A 29 4.05 -8.97 1.83
C ASP A 29 5.09 -9.13 0.73
N ILE A 30 5.59 -8.02 0.21
CA ILE A 30 6.49 -8.01 -0.94
C ILE A 30 7.70 -7.11 -0.70
N THR A 31 8.75 -7.34 -1.45
CA THR A 31 9.86 -6.40 -1.59
C THR A 31 9.66 -5.63 -2.89
N LEU A 32 9.64 -4.32 -2.81
CA LEU A 32 9.44 -3.44 -3.97
C LEU A 32 10.74 -2.70 -4.24
N ASP A 33 11.34 -2.96 -5.41
CA ASP A 33 12.59 -2.34 -5.78
C ASP A 33 12.42 -0.85 -6.11
N ASN A 34 13.51 -0.11 -6.00
CA ASN A 34 13.50 1.31 -6.32
C ASN A 34 13.06 1.55 -7.76
N ASN A 35 12.25 2.57 -7.97
CA ASN A 35 11.66 2.96 -9.25
C ASN A 35 10.66 1.96 -9.83
N ASN A 36 10.17 1.03 -9.01
CA ASN A 36 9.14 0.09 -9.41
C ASN A 36 7.79 0.45 -8.80
N ILE A 37 6.73 -0.01 -9.48
CA ILE A 37 5.35 0.17 -9.04
C ILE A 37 4.72 -1.21 -8.91
N LYS A 38 4.04 -1.44 -7.79
CA LYS A 38 3.20 -2.62 -7.62
C LYS A 38 1.74 -2.19 -7.64
N VAL A 39 0.94 -2.87 -8.46
CA VAL A 39 -0.49 -2.64 -8.55
C VAL A 39 -1.20 -3.75 -7.76
N PHE A 40 -2.01 -3.35 -6.79
CA PHE A 40 -2.87 -4.26 -6.04
C PHE A 40 -4.30 -4.10 -6.58
N GLU A 41 -4.86 -5.18 -7.11
CA GLU A 41 -6.25 -5.18 -7.56
C GLU A 41 -7.14 -5.68 -6.42
N ILE A 42 -8.15 -4.90 -6.10
CA ILE A 42 -9.08 -5.20 -5.03
C ILE A 42 -10.45 -5.35 -5.66
N SER A 43 -10.98 -6.56 -5.63
CA SER A 43 -12.29 -6.85 -6.22
C SER A 43 -13.31 -7.16 -5.14
N ASP A 44 -14.58 -6.99 -5.49
CA ASP A 44 -15.69 -7.23 -4.58
C ASP A 44 -15.77 -8.69 -4.11
N VAL A 45 -15.13 -9.61 -4.83
CA VAL A 45 -15.08 -11.01 -4.41
C VAL A 45 -14.29 -11.26 -3.13
N HIS A 46 -13.40 -10.31 -2.78
CA HIS A 46 -12.60 -10.42 -1.56
C HIS A 46 -13.34 -9.87 -0.34
N PHE A 47 -14.49 -9.23 -0.53
CA PHE A 47 -15.16 -8.51 0.55
C PHE A 47 -16.68 -8.76 0.47
N LEU A 48 -17.27 -8.97 1.63
CA LEU A 48 -18.72 -9.18 1.73
C LEU A 48 -19.48 -7.87 1.90
N GLU A 49 -18.82 -6.84 2.43
CA GLU A 49 -19.42 -5.54 2.73
C GLU A 49 -18.53 -4.42 2.19
N PRO A 50 -19.09 -3.26 1.81
CA PRO A 50 -18.28 -2.15 1.30
C PRO A 50 -17.16 -1.70 2.24
N HIS A 51 -17.39 -1.70 3.54
CA HIS A 51 -16.37 -1.31 4.51
C HIS A 51 -15.21 -2.29 4.63
N ASP A 52 -15.35 -3.49 4.07
CA ASP A 52 -14.26 -4.48 4.05
C ASP A 52 -13.18 -4.12 3.02
N CYS A 53 -13.45 -3.14 2.17
CA CYS A 53 -12.50 -2.69 1.16
C CYS A 53 -11.39 -1.79 1.72
N GLU A 54 -11.38 -1.53 3.03
CA GLU A 54 -10.30 -0.79 3.66
C GLU A 54 -9.01 -1.60 3.68
N LEU A 55 -7.90 -0.95 3.35
CA LEU A 55 -6.58 -1.57 3.38
C LEU A 55 -5.68 -0.85 4.37
N ASN A 56 -4.87 -1.61 5.06
CA ASN A 56 -3.76 -1.07 5.85
C ASN A 56 -2.47 -1.40 5.13
N ILE A 57 -1.69 -0.37 4.81
CA ILE A 57 -0.43 -0.50 4.09
C ILE A 57 0.70 -0.08 5.02
N PHE A 58 1.67 -0.98 5.20
CA PHE A 58 2.86 -0.74 5.99
C PHE A 58 4.07 -0.78 5.07
N VAL A 59 4.90 0.26 5.14
CA VAL A 59 6.13 0.34 4.35
C VAL A 59 7.30 0.37 5.30
N TYR A 60 8.24 -0.56 5.10
CA TYR A 60 9.43 -0.70 5.93
C TYR A 60 10.67 -0.47 5.10
N LYS A 61 11.68 0.15 5.69
CA LYS A 61 13.05 0.08 5.15
C LYS A 61 13.53 -1.36 5.28
N LEU A 62 14.24 -1.87 4.28
CA LEU A 62 14.82 -3.21 4.39
C LEU A 62 15.79 -3.28 5.57
N GLY A 63 15.61 -4.32 6.37
CA GLY A 63 16.42 -4.51 7.57
C GLY A 63 15.92 -3.76 8.80
N ASP A 64 14.85 -2.96 8.68
CA ASP A 64 14.25 -2.25 9.79
C ASP A 64 12.74 -2.53 9.82
N ASP A 65 12.34 -3.49 10.62
CA ASP A 65 10.94 -3.91 10.75
C ASP A 65 10.23 -3.25 11.94
N ILE A 66 10.86 -2.27 12.59
CA ILE A 66 10.37 -1.73 13.86
C ILE A 66 9.47 -0.51 13.64
N LEU A 67 9.82 0.36 12.71
CA LEU A 67 9.12 1.64 12.50
C LEU A 67 8.61 1.77 11.07
N PRO A 68 7.47 1.14 10.75
CA PRO A 68 6.90 1.29 9.42
C PRO A 68 6.20 2.63 9.25
N ALA A 69 6.16 3.09 8.01
CA ALA A 69 5.22 4.13 7.62
C ALA A 69 3.87 3.44 7.33
N LYS A 70 2.83 3.85 8.05
CA LYS A 70 1.51 3.24 7.90
C LYS A 70 0.57 4.19 7.16
N ARG A 71 -0.18 3.64 6.18
CA ARG A 71 -1.26 4.36 5.50
C ARG A 71 -2.51 3.50 5.48
N ILE A 72 -3.66 4.15 5.61
CA ILE A 72 -4.95 3.50 5.54
C ILE A 72 -5.64 3.98 4.27
N ILE A 73 -6.03 3.04 3.42
CA ILE A 73 -6.78 3.33 2.19
C ILE A 73 -8.26 3.19 2.51
N PRO A 74 -9.07 4.24 2.26
CA PRO A 74 -10.49 4.24 2.63
C PRO A 74 -11.29 3.12 1.97
N ALA A 75 -12.36 2.71 2.66
CA ALA A 75 -13.31 1.74 2.14
C ALA A 75 -14.27 2.42 1.16
N ASN A 76 -13.80 2.62 -0.07
CA ASN A 76 -14.61 3.14 -1.16
C ASN A 76 -14.18 2.48 -2.49
N LYS A 77 -14.72 2.95 -3.60
CA LYS A 77 -14.43 2.35 -4.92
C LYS A 77 -13.42 3.15 -5.73
N ASN A 78 -12.80 4.15 -5.13
CA ASN A 78 -11.83 4.99 -5.83
C ASN A 78 -10.47 4.31 -5.93
N ASN A 79 -9.69 4.71 -6.92
CA ASN A 79 -8.34 4.24 -7.10
C ASN A 79 -7.37 5.17 -6.38
N TYR A 80 -6.29 4.63 -5.87
CA TYR A 80 -5.30 5.40 -5.11
C TYR A 80 -3.88 5.08 -5.55
N LEU A 81 -3.02 6.07 -5.41
CA LEU A 81 -1.57 5.94 -5.56
C LEU A 81 -0.92 6.23 -4.22
N VAL A 82 -0.15 5.27 -3.73
CA VAL A 82 0.72 5.45 -2.57
C VAL A 82 2.13 5.68 -3.09
N SER A 83 2.68 6.85 -2.80
CA SER A 83 4.05 7.20 -3.19
C SER A 83 4.98 7.05 -2.00
N ILE A 84 6.10 6.35 -2.20
CA ILE A 84 7.13 6.16 -1.20
C ILE A 84 8.34 6.96 -1.64
N LYS A 85 8.83 7.85 -0.79
CA LYS A 85 9.95 8.72 -1.12
C LYS A 85 10.86 8.92 0.09
N LYS A 86 12.04 9.45 -0.16
CA LYS A 86 12.98 9.82 0.89
C LYS A 86 12.71 11.26 1.33
N GLY A 87 12.35 11.42 2.59
CA GLY A 87 12.13 12.73 3.19
C GLY A 87 13.28 13.16 4.09
N ASN A 88 13.08 14.26 4.81
CA ASN A 88 14.09 14.81 5.69
C ASN A 88 14.41 13.90 6.87
N THR A 89 13.44 13.12 7.32
CA THR A 89 13.58 12.23 8.48
C THR A 89 13.62 10.76 8.11
N GLY A 90 13.74 10.44 6.82
CA GLY A 90 13.79 9.08 6.32
C GLY A 90 12.67 8.78 5.36
N LEU A 91 12.07 7.62 5.50
CA LEU A 91 11.02 7.15 4.60
C LEU A 91 9.72 7.93 4.82
N GLU A 92 9.19 8.50 3.75
CA GLU A 92 7.91 9.20 3.75
C GLU A 92 6.96 8.57 2.74
N THR A 93 5.68 8.60 3.06
CA THR A 93 4.63 8.12 2.16
C THR A 93 3.55 9.17 2.00
N SER A 94 2.91 9.16 0.84
CA SER A 94 1.72 9.97 0.58
C SER A 94 0.69 9.15 -0.17
N VAL A 95 -0.58 9.49 0.01
CA VAL A 95 -1.70 8.82 -0.66
C VAL A 95 -2.44 9.86 -1.49
N THR A 96 -2.63 9.55 -2.76
CA THR A 96 -3.33 10.42 -3.71
C THR A 96 -4.42 9.62 -4.40
N GLU A 97 -5.62 10.16 -4.46
CA GLU A 97 -6.70 9.59 -5.26
C GLU A 97 -6.44 9.85 -6.74
N ILE A 98 -6.61 8.82 -7.54
CA ILE A 98 -6.38 8.91 -8.99
C ILE A 98 -7.59 8.48 -9.81
#